data_dd3911d46ff6ba03f08de46b5522f599
#
_entry.id   dd3911d46ff6ba03f08de46b5522f599
#
_cell.length_a   1.000
_cell.length_b   1.000
_cell.length_c   1.000
_cell.angle_alpha   90.00
_cell.angle_beta   90.00
_cell.angle_gamma   90.00
#
_symmetry.space_group_name_H-M   'P 1'
#
loop_
_entity.id
_entity.type
_entity.pdbx_description
1 polymer ?
#
loop_
_entity_poly.entity_id
_entity_poly.type
_entity_poly.pdbx_seq_one_letter_code
_entity_poly.pdbx_strand_id
1 'polypeptide(L)'
;MPLNPRRIVLDNGVTVIAKSNHTTPAVSILVGVTTGAYSDPPDRDGTAALCARVLDRGTVTRSADAIADDLDGRGASLSVVAGRHQMAIAATCLTDDFDAVLSLAADVARHPRFDDDEIATRRESLITTIRQEEDDPGSMAVDAFIRALYGDHPYSRKVRGTVAGIEAIRRQDLVRFHQKGFDPTAITVIVVGDMEEEAVSAAVSKLFGDWAPSAGTAGVKPGVAVPDASAPVQRRLVSVPMMNKSQADVAYGFVGIRRSDPDYTAMSVMNNALGQYAIGGRLGDNIRERQGMAYYVFSSLDATFGQGPFSIRAGVSAANVEKTIASIDAELTSLLDKGFTEQEIDESKSYMIGSIPRQLETNAAIAAFLLTVETFGLGMDYDQRLPGLIGAMTRDKADAAARRLLDPARAIVAVAGPWNAPAPA
;
A
#
# COMPACT_ATOMS: atom_id res chain seq x y z
N MET A 1 18.52 1.99 17.27
CA MET A 1 18.25 1.12 18.42
C MET A 1 17.21 0.09 18.03
N PRO A 2 17.25 -1.15 18.58
CA PRO A 2 16.18 -2.14 18.36
C PRO A 2 14.83 -1.61 18.84
N LEU A 3 13.78 -1.90 18.08
CA LEU A 3 12.43 -1.48 18.46
C LEU A 3 11.93 -2.22 19.71
N ASN A 4 12.14 -3.54 19.77
CA ASN A 4 11.73 -4.42 20.86
C ASN A 4 10.28 -4.14 21.35
N PRO A 5 9.26 -4.16 20.48
CA PRO A 5 7.90 -3.89 20.88
C PRO A 5 7.33 -5.04 21.71
N ARG A 6 6.44 -4.72 22.66
CA ARG A 6 5.63 -5.71 23.34
C ARG A 6 4.47 -6.14 22.45
N ARG A 7 4.31 -7.46 22.23
CA ARG A 7 3.21 -8.05 21.49
C ARG A 7 2.41 -8.98 22.38
N ILE A 8 1.10 -8.79 22.44
CA ILE A 8 0.15 -9.70 23.09
C ILE A 8 -1.02 -9.99 22.15
N VAL A 9 -1.74 -11.07 22.40
CA VAL A 9 -3.02 -11.41 21.75
C VAL A 9 -4.06 -11.54 22.84
N LEU A 10 -5.16 -10.82 22.71
CA LEU A 10 -6.28 -10.90 23.63
C LEU A 10 -7.07 -12.20 23.41
N ASP A 11 -7.88 -12.62 24.39
CA ASP A 11 -8.67 -13.85 24.33
C ASP A 11 -9.64 -13.90 23.14
N ASN A 12 -10.09 -12.72 22.65
CA ASN A 12 -10.94 -12.59 21.48
C ASN A 12 -10.17 -12.55 20.13
N GLY A 13 -8.85 -12.61 20.16
CA GLY A 13 -8.01 -12.64 18.97
C GLY A 13 -7.41 -11.30 18.52
N VAL A 14 -7.81 -10.17 19.14
CA VAL A 14 -7.18 -8.86 18.85
C VAL A 14 -5.70 -8.92 19.19
N THR A 15 -4.85 -8.55 18.24
CA THR A 15 -3.41 -8.39 18.47
C THR A 15 -3.12 -6.97 18.95
N VAL A 16 -2.36 -6.84 20.02
CA VAL A 16 -1.89 -5.54 20.54
C VAL A 16 -0.37 -5.49 20.45
N ILE A 17 0.14 -4.42 19.88
CA ILE A 17 1.58 -4.15 19.80
C ILE A 17 1.84 -2.77 20.40
N ALA A 18 2.64 -2.71 21.45
CA ALA A 18 3.01 -1.48 22.12
C ALA A 18 4.51 -1.24 22.01
N LYS A 19 4.89 0.02 21.76
CA LYS A 19 6.30 0.45 21.74
C LYS A 19 6.46 1.80 22.41
N SER A 20 7.12 1.81 23.55
CA SER A 20 7.46 3.04 24.26
C SER A 20 8.51 3.86 23.49
N ASN A 21 8.23 5.16 23.33
CA ASN A 21 9.16 6.14 22.74
C ASN A 21 8.97 7.50 23.44
N HIS A 22 9.82 7.78 24.41
CA HIS A 22 9.74 8.95 25.27
C HIS A 22 10.47 10.19 24.71
N THR A 23 10.76 10.23 23.41
CA THR A 23 11.47 11.37 22.79
C THR A 23 10.59 12.60 22.63
N THR A 24 9.27 12.42 22.51
CA THR A 24 8.27 13.48 22.39
C THR A 24 7.01 13.07 23.14
N PRO A 25 6.26 14.00 23.78
CA PRO A 25 5.02 13.69 24.48
C PRO A 25 3.85 13.44 23.51
N ALA A 26 4.06 12.56 22.54
CA ALA A 26 3.09 12.25 21.48
C ALA A 26 2.94 10.77 21.32
N VAL A 27 1.71 10.34 20.98
CA VAL A 27 1.33 8.96 20.77
C VAL A 27 0.69 8.80 19.39
N SER A 28 1.13 7.79 18.66
CA SER A 28 0.49 7.32 17.44
C SER A 28 -0.26 6.03 17.72
N ILE A 29 -1.53 5.98 17.34
CA ILE A 29 -2.42 4.84 17.46
C ILE A 29 -2.75 4.37 16.04
N LEU A 30 -2.57 3.09 15.76
CA LEU A 30 -2.88 2.49 14.46
C LEU A 30 -3.72 1.23 14.67
N VAL A 31 -4.98 1.26 14.24
CA VAL A 31 -5.85 0.08 14.22
C VAL A 31 -5.87 -0.46 12.79
N GLY A 32 -5.08 -1.51 12.56
CA GLY A 32 -5.04 -2.23 11.30
C GLY A 32 -6.13 -3.31 11.27
N VAL A 33 -6.86 -3.39 10.16
CA VAL A 33 -7.91 -4.40 9.93
C VAL A 33 -7.60 -5.15 8.66
N THR A 34 -7.53 -6.48 8.71
CA THR A 34 -7.27 -7.33 7.54
C THR A 34 -8.52 -7.46 6.68
N THR A 35 -8.92 -6.36 6.07
CA THR A 35 -9.97 -6.25 5.04
C THR A 35 -9.66 -5.05 4.15
N GLY A 36 -10.18 -5.02 2.92
CA GLY A 36 -9.91 -3.94 1.98
C GLY A 36 -10.61 -4.16 0.65
N ALA A 37 -10.20 -3.46 -0.40
CA ALA A 37 -10.83 -3.51 -1.72
C ALA A 37 -10.85 -4.93 -2.34
N TYR A 38 -9.96 -5.82 -1.93
CA TYR A 38 -10.00 -7.24 -2.33
C TYR A 38 -11.29 -7.94 -1.89
N SER A 39 -11.90 -7.47 -0.80
CA SER A 39 -13.14 -7.99 -0.22
C SER A 39 -14.40 -7.28 -0.73
N ASP A 40 -14.27 -6.34 -1.67
CA ASP A 40 -15.42 -5.65 -2.25
C ASP A 40 -16.37 -6.66 -2.90
N PRO A 41 -17.68 -6.54 -2.68
CA PRO A 41 -18.65 -7.40 -3.34
C PRO A 41 -18.60 -7.25 -4.88
N PRO A 42 -18.99 -8.26 -5.64
CA PRO A 42 -19.17 -8.14 -7.09
C PRO A 42 -20.08 -6.94 -7.41
N ASP A 43 -19.74 -6.19 -8.47
CA ASP A 43 -20.46 -5.00 -8.95
C ASP A 43 -20.59 -3.85 -7.91
N ARG A 44 -19.77 -3.88 -6.86
CA ARG A 44 -19.69 -2.87 -5.81
C ARG A 44 -18.23 -2.45 -5.56
N ASP A 45 -17.44 -2.37 -6.64
CA ASP A 45 -16.05 -1.94 -6.56
C ASP A 45 -15.94 -0.56 -5.92
N GLY A 46 -15.14 -0.45 -4.85
CA GLY A 46 -14.98 0.74 -4.04
C GLY A 46 -15.76 0.74 -2.73
N THR A 47 -16.38 -0.40 -2.35
CA THR A 47 -17.06 -0.52 -1.04
C THR A 47 -16.09 -0.23 0.11
N ALA A 48 -14.88 -0.79 0.09
CA ALA A 48 -13.86 -0.52 1.10
C ALA A 48 -13.46 0.97 1.12
N ALA A 49 -13.29 1.57 -0.06
CA ALA A 49 -12.90 2.98 -0.18
C ALA A 49 -13.99 3.92 0.35
N LEU A 50 -15.26 3.67 0.02
CA LEU A 50 -16.38 4.46 0.56
C LEU A 50 -16.57 4.19 2.06
N CYS A 51 -16.45 2.94 2.51
CA CYS A 51 -16.51 2.58 3.93
C CYS A 51 -15.46 3.36 4.73
N ALA A 52 -14.21 3.41 4.29
CA ALA A 52 -13.16 4.19 4.94
C ALA A 52 -13.49 5.67 5.07
N ARG A 53 -14.12 6.27 4.05
CA ARG A 53 -14.47 7.70 4.04
C ARG A 53 -15.65 8.07 4.94
N VAL A 54 -16.47 7.08 5.35
CA VAL A 54 -17.64 7.33 6.22
C VAL A 54 -17.48 6.76 7.62
N LEU A 55 -16.45 5.94 7.86
CA LEU A 55 -16.28 5.22 9.12
C LEU A 55 -16.16 6.17 10.32
N ASP A 56 -15.44 7.29 10.15
CA ASP A 56 -15.23 8.35 11.15
C ASP A 56 -16.26 9.49 11.08
N ARG A 57 -17.36 9.30 10.32
CA ARG A 57 -18.40 10.31 10.13
C ARG A 57 -19.64 10.04 10.99
N GLY A 58 -19.43 9.69 12.21
CA GLY A 58 -20.42 9.42 13.24
C GLY A 58 -20.41 7.97 13.69
N THR A 59 -20.57 7.83 14.99
CA THR A 59 -20.73 6.53 15.68
C THR A 59 -22.13 6.47 16.31
N VAL A 60 -22.46 5.34 16.93
CA VAL A 60 -23.73 5.21 17.66
C VAL A 60 -23.82 6.25 18.79
N THR A 61 -22.68 6.66 19.36
CA THR A 61 -22.61 7.57 20.52
C THR A 61 -22.25 9.01 20.18
N ARG A 62 -21.67 9.28 18.99
CA ARG A 62 -21.16 10.60 18.59
C ARG A 62 -21.61 10.98 17.19
N SER A 63 -21.93 12.24 16.97
CA SER A 63 -22.12 12.79 15.62
C SER A 63 -20.76 13.05 14.95
N ALA A 64 -20.75 13.29 13.62
CA ALA A 64 -19.54 13.67 12.89
C ALA A 64 -18.94 14.98 13.44
N ASP A 65 -19.77 15.97 13.73
CA ASP A 65 -19.32 17.25 14.30
C ASP A 65 -18.73 17.06 15.70
N ALA A 66 -19.37 16.24 16.56
CA ALA A 66 -18.83 15.94 17.90
C ALA A 66 -17.46 15.23 17.85
N ILE A 67 -17.23 14.38 16.84
CA ILE A 67 -15.92 13.76 16.61
C ILE A 67 -14.91 14.82 16.17
N ALA A 68 -15.27 15.69 15.25
CA ALA A 68 -14.39 16.76 14.77
C ALA A 68 -14.04 17.74 15.90
N ASP A 69 -15.03 18.21 16.66
CA ASP A 69 -14.83 19.13 17.79
C ASP A 69 -13.95 18.53 18.88
N ASP A 70 -14.09 17.22 19.19
CA ASP A 70 -13.27 16.54 20.19
C ASP A 70 -11.81 16.41 19.74
N LEU A 71 -11.57 16.09 18.45
CA LEU A 71 -10.23 16.02 17.87
C LEU A 71 -9.58 17.41 17.79
N ASP A 72 -10.29 18.42 17.29
CA ASP A 72 -9.79 19.78 17.14
C ASP A 72 -9.48 20.41 18.50
N GLY A 73 -10.35 20.18 19.49
CA GLY A 73 -10.13 20.68 20.86
C GLY A 73 -8.90 20.10 21.56
N ARG A 74 -8.43 18.93 21.11
CA ARG A 74 -7.20 18.26 21.61
C ARG A 74 -5.98 18.47 20.71
N GLY A 75 -6.13 19.08 19.55
CA GLY A 75 -5.08 19.11 18.54
C GLY A 75 -4.71 17.70 18.06
N ALA A 76 -5.65 16.75 18.16
CA ALA A 76 -5.49 15.37 17.73
C ALA A 76 -5.94 15.17 16.30
N SER A 77 -5.49 14.10 15.67
CA SER A 77 -5.94 13.72 14.33
C SER A 77 -6.41 12.28 14.32
N LEU A 78 -7.43 12.00 13.49
CA LEU A 78 -7.87 10.65 13.16
C LEU A 78 -8.19 10.59 11.68
N SER A 79 -7.73 9.53 11.01
CA SER A 79 -7.99 9.27 9.60
C SER A 79 -8.19 7.80 9.34
N VAL A 80 -9.01 7.48 8.33
CA VAL A 80 -9.26 6.10 7.91
C VAL A 80 -8.88 5.95 6.45
N VAL A 81 -8.08 4.92 6.16
CA VAL A 81 -7.65 4.60 4.79
C VAL A 81 -7.97 3.14 4.46
N ALA A 82 -8.32 2.90 3.21
CA ALA A 82 -8.50 1.55 2.67
C ALA A 82 -7.44 1.27 1.61
N GLY A 83 -6.73 0.17 1.80
CA GLY A 83 -5.85 -0.43 0.80
C GLY A 83 -6.51 -1.64 0.13
N ARG A 84 -5.70 -2.41 -0.60
CA ARG A 84 -6.20 -3.62 -1.27
C ARG A 84 -6.60 -4.70 -0.27
N HIS A 85 -5.81 -4.94 0.76
CA HIS A 85 -5.98 -6.03 1.72
C HIS A 85 -6.15 -5.58 3.16
N GLN A 86 -5.94 -4.30 3.42
CA GLN A 86 -6.01 -3.74 4.76
C GLN A 86 -6.75 -2.41 4.76
N MET A 87 -7.49 -2.18 5.84
CA MET A 87 -7.92 -0.85 6.26
C MET A 87 -7.14 -0.46 7.50
N ALA A 88 -6.94 0.83 7.68
CA ALA A 88 -6.25 1.35 8.84
C ALA A 88 -6.96 2.61 9.37
N ILE A 89 -7.19 2.64 10.69
CA ILE A 89 -7.59 3.83 11.43
C ILE A 89 -6.32 4.33 12.11
N ALA A 90 -5.83 5.49 11.71
CA ALA A 90 -4.62 6.11 12.24
C ALA A 90 -4.98 7.36 13.02
N ALA A 91 -4.50 7.47 14.24
CA ALA A 91 -4.67 8.66 15.07
C ALA A 91 -3.35 9.09 15.70
N THR A 92 -3.23 10.40 15.97
CA THR A 92 -2.09 10.98 16.69
C THR A 92 -2.61 11.99 17.68
N CYS A 93 -2.08 11.96 18.91
CA CYS A 93 -2.45 12.86 20.00
C CYS A 93 -1.26 13.10 20.95
N LEU A 94 -1.44 14.00 21.90
CA LEU A 94 -0.56 14.08 23.05
C LEU A 94 -0.80 12.93 24.03
N THR A 95 0.18 12.65 24.88
CA THR A 95 0.10 11.58 25.90
C THR A 95 -1.10 11.75 26.81
N ASP A 96 -1.42 12.97 27.25
CA ASP A 96 -2.55 13.28 28.13
C ASP A 96 -3.91 12.97 27.49
N ASP A 97 -4.00 12.98 26.16
CA ASP A 97 -5.23 12.71 25.39
C ASP A 97 -5.36 11.26 24.92
N PHE A 98 -4.39 10.40 25.24
CA PHE A 98 -4.33 9.02 24.76
C PHE A 98 -5.62 8.23 24.99
N ASP A 99 -6.12 8.24 26.22
CA ASP A 99 -7.33 7.44 26.58
C ASP A 99 -8.56 7.89 25.81
N ALA A 100 -8.73 9.20 25.62
CA ALA A 100 -9.84 9.78 24.87
C ALA A 100 -9.76 9.42 23.39
N VAL A 101 -8.57 9.57 22.76
CA VAL A 101 -8.36 9.30 21.35
C VAL A 101 -8.40 7.80 21.06
N LEU A 102 -7.85 6.96 21.94
CA LEU A 102 -7.99 5.51 21.82
C LEU A 102 -9.44 5.05 21.93
N SER A 103 -10.21 5.65 22.87
CA SER A 103 -11.65 5.38 22.99
C SER A 103 -12.42 5.78 21.74
N LEU A 104 -12.07 6.92 21.13
CA LEU A 104 -12.66 7.36 19.86
C LEU A 104 -12.30 6.40 18.72
N ALA A 105 -11.03 6.00 18.60
CA ALA A 105 -10.61 5.04 17.57
C ALA A 105 -11.32 3.68 17.71
N ALA A 106 -11.53 3.22 18.95
CA ALA A 106 -12.29 2.01 19.24
C ALA A 106 -13.76 2.15 18.87
N ASP A 107 -14.40 3.30 19.17
CA ASP A 107 -15.79 3.57 18.83
C ASP A 107 -16.01 3.64 17.31
N VAL A 108 -15.12 4.31 16.59
CA VAL A 108 -15.10 4.36 15.12
C VAL A 108 -14.93 2.97 14.51
N ALA A 109 -14.04 2.14 15.09
CA ALA A 109 -13.83 0.77 14.59
C ALA A 109 -15.01 -0.15 14.84
N ARG A 110 -15.71 0.02 15.97
CA ARG A 110 -16.73 -0.94 16.46
C ARG A 110 -18.16 -0.54 16.13
N HIS A 111 -18.47 0.75 16.17
CA HIS A 111 -19.84 1.25 16.20
C HIS A 111 -20.13 2.36 15.19
N PRO A 112 -19.64 2.29 13.92
CA PRO A 112 -19.93 3.32 12.93
C PRO A 112 -21.43 3.36 12.62
N ARG A 113 -21.98 4.56 12.45
CA ARG A 113 -23.41 4.77 12.23
C ARG A 113 -23.83 4.66 10.77
N PHE A 114 -22.94 5.02 9.86
CA PHE A 114 -23.20 5.03 8.41
C PHE A 114 -24.44 5.86 8.04
N ASP A 115 -24.46 7.12 8.42
CA ASP A 115 -25.56 8.05 8.10
C ASP A 115 -25.71 8.26 6.60
N ASP A 116 -26.95 8.27 6.12
CA ASP A 116 -27.23 8.37 4.68
C ASP A 116 -26.73 9.70 4.08
N ASP A 117 -26.79 10.81 4.82
CA ASP A 117 -26.30 12.12 4.38
C ASP A 117 -24.77 12.13 4.27
N GLU A 118 -24.06 11.54 5.23
CA GLU A 118 -22.61 11.39 5.17
C GLU A 118 -22.19 10.46 4.02
N ILE A 119 -22.91 9.36 3.82
CA ILE A 119 -22.68 8.47 2.68
C ILE A 119 -22.86 9.22 1.36
N ALA A 120 -23.91 10.02 1.22
CA ALA A 120 -24.15 10.80 0.00
C ALA A 120 -23.00 11.79 -0.26
N THR A 121 -22.63 12.57 0.75
CA THR A 121 -21.55 13.56 0.67
C THR A 121 -20.20 12.92 0.32
N ARG A 122 -19.85 11.81 0.99
CA ARG A 122 -18.56 11.13 0.75
C ARG A 122 -18.54 10.37 -0.58
N ARG A 123 -19.69 9.88 -1.03
CA ARG A 123 -19.86 9.30 -2.37
C ARG A 123 -19.52 10.31 -3.45
N GLU A 124 -20.12 11.51 -3.41
CA GLU A 124 -19.86 12.58 -4.37
C GLU A 124 -18.39 13.00 -4.38
N SER A 125 -17.79 13.16 -3.19
CA SER A 125 -16.38 13.45 -3.04
C SER A 125 -15.49 12.35 -3.65
N LEU A 126 -15.81 11.07 -3.43
CA LEU A 126 -15.06 9.95 -3.98
C LEU A 126 -15.19 9.86 -5.50
N ILE A 127 -16.40 10.08 -6.05
CA ILE A 127 -16.64 10.13 -7.50
C ILE A 127 -15.84 11.28 -8.13
N THR A 128 -15.80 12.44 -7.48
CA THR A 128 -14.98 13.58 -7.95
C THR A 128 -13.50 13.21 -7.97
N THR A 129 -13.00 12.55 -6.93
CA THR A 129 -11.61 12.06 -6.87
C THR A 129 -11.33 11.07 -8.02
N ILE A 130 -12.23 10.11 -8.28
CA ILE A 130 -12.08 9.14 -9.38
C ILE A 130 -12.04 9.85 -10.74
N ARG A 131 -12.91 10.83 -10.97
CA ARG A 131 -12.91 11.62 -12.22
C ARG A 131 -11.66 12.44 -12.40
N GLN A 132 -11.09 12.99 -11.33
CA GLN A 132 -9.79 13.68 -11.39
C GLN A 132 -8.66 12.72 -11.75
N GLU A 133 -8.67 11.50 -11.22
CA GLU A 133 -7.71 10.46 -11.61
C GLU A 133 -7.89 10.00 -13.06
N GLU A 134 -9.13 9.97 -13.57
CA GLU A 134 -9.41 9.67 -14.98
C GLU A 134 -8.95 10.79 -15.93
N ASP A 135 -8.68 11.99 -15.42
CA ASP A 135 -8.10 13.11 -16.17
C ASP A 135 -6.56 13.21 -16.00
N ASP A 136 -5.94 12.34 -15.20
CA ASP A 136 -4.49 12.30 -14.98
C ASP A 136 -3.81 11.19 -15.80
N PRO A 137 -2.87 11.53 -16.73
CA PRO A 137 -2.20 10.52 -17.55
C PRO A 137 -1.46 9.44 -16.73
N GLY A 138 -0.82 9.83 -15.61
CA GLY A 138 -0.12 8.88 -14.75
C GLY A 138 -1.03 7.81 -14.17
N SER A 139 -2.20 8.21 -13.67
CA SER A 139 -3.24 7.32 -13.14
C SER A 139 -3.81 6.43 -14.23
N MET A 140 -4.11 7.00 -15.41
CA MET A 140 -4.68 6.25 -16.54
C MET A 140 -3.70 5.23 -17.13
N ALA A 141 -2.40 5.55 -17.18
CA ALA A 141 -1.38 4.60 -17.62
C ALA A 141 -1.29 3.41 -16.65
N VAL A 142 -1.29 3.67 -15.34
CA VAL A 142 -1.27 2.61 -14.31
C VAL A 142 -2.52 1.76 -14.36
N ASP A 143 -3.70 2.35 -14.49
CA ASP A 143 -4.96 1.62 -14.59
C ASP A 143 -5.01 0.70 -15.82
N ALA A 144 -4.60 1.22 -16.98
CA ALA A 144 -4.53 0.44 -18.21
C ALA A 144 -3.51 -0.71 -18.11
N PHE A 145 -2.35 -0.42 -17.51
CA PHE A 145 -1.32 -1.41 -17.22
C PHE A 145 -1.85 -2.54 -16.32
N ILE A 146 -2.45 -2.20 -15.17
CA ILE A 146 -2.97 -3.18 -14.20
C ILE A 146 -4.07 -4.05 -14.82
N ARG A 147 -4.99 -3.45 -15.58
CA ARG A 147 -6.03 -4.22 -16.29
C ARG A 147 -5.44 -5.17 -17.32
N ALA A 148 -4.47 -4.70 -18.10
CA ALA A 148 -3.83 -5.53 -19.13
C ALA A 148 -2.96 -6.64 -18.53
N LEU A 149 -2.36 -6.38 -17.37
CA LEU A 149 -1.49 -7.32 -16.66
C LEU A 149 -2.28 -8.46 -16.00
N TYR A 150 -3.39 -8.12 -15.34
CA TYR A 150 -4.13 -9.06 -14.51
C TYR A 150 -5.40 -9.62 -15.14
N GLY A 151 -5.98 -8.98 -16.17
CA GLY A 151 -7.20 -9.46 -16.81
C GLY A 151 -8.34 -9.68 -15.82
N ASP A 152 -8.83 -10.93 -15.72
CA ASP A 152 -9.92 -11.32 -14.82
C ASP A 152 -9.49 -11.59 -13.38
N HIS A 153 -8.17 -11.53 -13.08
CA HIS A 153 -7.66 -11.72 -11.73
C HIS A 153 -8.14 -10.58 -10.83
N PRO A 154 -8.47 -10.83 -9.53
CA PRO A 154 -8.97 -9.80 -8.61
C PRO A 154 -8.09 -8.55 -8.47
N TYR A 155 -6.79 -8.67 -8.75
CA TYR A 155 -5.87 -7.54 -8.72
C TYR A 155 -6.06 -6.54 -9.87
N SER A 156 -6.85 -6.87 -10.89
CA SER A 156 -7.23 -5.92 -11.94
C SER A 156 -8.19 -4.84 -11.45
N ARG A 157 -8.91 -5.08 -10.33
CA ARG A 157 -9.86 -4.12 -9.77
C ARG A 157 -9.15 -2.94 -9.11
N LYS A 158 -9.70 -1.74 -9.33
CA LYS A 158 -9.20 -0.50 -8.69
C LYS A 158 -9.48 -0.52 -7.20
N VAL A 159 -8.50 -0.14 -6.38
CA VAL A 159 -8.67 -0.04 -4.92
C VAL A 159 -9.73 1.00 -4.55
N ARG A 160 -9.81 2.11 -5.29
CA ARG A 160 -10.84 3.15 -5.09
C ARG A 160 -12.19 2.83 -5.73
N GLY A 161 -12.26 1.74 -6.50
CA GLY A 161 -13.46 1.36 -7.24
C GLY A 161 -13.64 2.12 -8.54
N THR A 162 -14.84 2.07 -9.06
CA THR A 162 -15.29 2.75 -10.28
C THR A 162 -16.48 3.65 -9.96
N VAL A 163 -16.74 4.66 -10.79
CA VAL A 163 -17.92 5.53 -10.62
C VAL A 163 -19.19 4.70 -10.54
N ALA A 164 -19.39 3.76 -11.47
CA ALA A 164 -20.55 2.87 -11.48
C ALA A 164 -20.65 1.99 -10.23
N GLY A 165 -19.53 1.42 -9.77
CA GLY A 165 -19.47 0.65 -8.52
C GLY A 165 -19.89 1.49 -7.31
N ILE A 166 -19.30 2.69 -7.17
CA ILE A 166 -19.59 3.63 -6.07
C ILE A 166 -21.06 4.09 -6.08
N GLU A 167 -21.64 4.40 -7.24
CA GLU A 167 -23.05 4.77 -7.37
C GLU A 167 -24.00 3.63 -6.97
N ALA A 168 -23.60 2.40 -7.21
CA ALA A 168 -24.39 1.21 -6.90
C ALA A 168 -24.37 0.82 -5.42
N ILE A 169 -23.39 1.28 -4.61
CA ILE A 169 -23.26 0.95 -3.19
C ILE A 169 -24.45 1.53 -2.40
N ARG A 170 -25.03 0.73 -1.54
CA ARG A 170 -26.10 1.12 -0.59
C ARG A 170 -25.55 1.08 0.84
N ARG A 171 -26.22 1.78 1.76
CA ARG A 171 -25.87 1.75 3.20
C ARG A 171 -25.70 0.33 3.72
N GLN A 172 -26.61 -0.56 3.34
CA GLN A 172 -26.55 -1.97 3.76
C GLN A 172 -25.29 -2.71 3.28
N ASP A 173 -24.71 -2.31 2.14
CA ASP A 173 -23.48 -2.92 1.64
C ASP A 173 -22.30 -2.53 2.52
N LEU A 174 -22.25 -1.25 2.99
CA LEU A 174 -21.25 -0.76 3.95
C LEU A 174 -21.39 -1.45 5.30
N VAL A 175 -22.62 -1.58 5.81
CA VAL A 175 -22.87 -2.28 7.08
C VAL A 175 -22.42 -3.74 7.01
N ARG A 176 -22.76 -4.46 5.93
CA ARG A 176 -22.33 -5.86 5.73
C ARG A 176 -20.83 -5.97 5.57
N PHE A 177 -20.21 -5.06 4.82
CA PHE A 177 -18.76 -5.03 4.63
C PHE A 177 -18.05 -4.84 5.97
N HIS A 178 -18.50 -3.88 6.79
CA HIS A 178 -17.99 -3.65 8.13
C HIS A 178 -18.16 -4.89 9.03
N GLN A 179 -19.39 -5.42 9.15
CA GLN A 179 -19.68 -6.58 10.00
C GLN A 179 -18.87 -7.82 9.64
N LYS A 180 -18.58 -8.01 8.34
CA LYS A 180 -17.77 -9.15 7.88
C LYS A 180 -16.27 -8.93 8.05
N GLY A 181 -15.81 -7.70 7.86
CA GLY A 181 -14.38 -7.38 7.81
C GLY A 181 -13.78 -6.96 9.14
N PHE A 182 -14.58 -6.33 10.02
CA PHE A 182 -14.12 -5.84 11.32
C PHE A 182 -14.38 -6.88 12.42
N ASP A 183 -13.75 -8.03 12.26
CA ASP A 183 -13.74 -9.10 13.27
C ASP A 183 -12.52 -8.93 14.19
N PRO A 184 -12.64 -9.15 15.51
CA PRO A 184 -11.51 -9.04 16.44
C PRO A 184 -10.27 -9.80 16.00
N THR A 185 -10.43 -10.97 15.40
CA THR A 185 -9.30 -11.78 14.89
C THR A 185 -8.57 -11.15 13.71
N ALA A 186 -9.22 -10.21 13.00
CA ALA A 186 -8.66 -9.44 11.89
C ALA A 186 -7.99 -8.13 12.34
N ILE A 187 -8.09 -7.78 13.64
CA ILE A 187 -7.65 -6.48 14.18
C ILE A 187 -6.29 -6.57 14.83
N THR A 188 -5.44 -5.61 14.49
CA THR A 188 -4.17 -5.35 15.16
C THR A 188 -4.16 -3.89 15.62
N VAL A 189 -4.07 -3.67 16.94
CA VAL A 189 -3.94 -2.34 17.53
C VAL A 189 -2.48 -2.10 17.87
N ILE A 190 -1.90 -1.06 17.30
CA ILE A 190 -0.51 -0.68 17.50
C ILE A 190 -0.47 0.71 18.12
N VAL A 191 0.28 0.85 19.20
CA VAL A 191 0.50 2.13 19.88
C VAL A 191 2.00 2.36 20.02
N VAL A 192 2.46 3.50 19.53
CA VAL A 192 3.86 3.92 19.61
C VAL A 192 3.91 5.33 20.16
N GLY A 193 4.67 5.55 21.22
CA GLY A 193 4.81 6.89 21.78
C GLY A 193 5.18 6.90 23.25
N ASP A 194 4.97 8.06 23.89
CA ASP A 194 5.31 8.32 25.27
C ASP A 194 4.31 7.69 26.25
N MET A 195 4.29 6.35 26.24
CA MET A 195 3.41 5.51 27.05
C MET A 195 4.15 4.25 27.49
N GLU A 196 3.83 3.76 28.70
CA GLU A 196 4.29 2.45 29.16
C GLU A 196 3.52 1.32 28.44
N GLU A 197 4.23 0.28 28.00
CA GLU A 197 3.65 -0.80 27.18
C GLU A 197 2.56 -1.60 27.93
N GLU A 198 2.69 -1.72 29.26
CA GLU A 198 1.69 -2.34 30.14
C GLU A 198 0.40 -1.50 30.18
N ALA A 199 0.53 -0.18 30.32
CA ALA A 199 -0.60 0.74 30.35
C ALA A 199 -1.37 0.71 29.03
N VAL A 200 -0.65 0.72 27.89
CA VAL A 200 -1.23 0.55 26.56
C VAL A 200 -1.99 -0.77 26.45
N SER A 201 -1.37 -1.86 26.87
CA SER A 201 -1.98 -3.20 26.81
C SER A 201 -3.27 -3.27 27.64
N ALA A 202 -3.29 -2.66 28.82
CA ALA A 202 -4.48 -2.60 29.66
C ALA A 202 -5.58 -1.72 29.06
N ALA A 203 -5.26 -0.56 28.52
CA ALA A 203 -6.21 0.36 27.87
C ALA A 203 -6.85 -0.28 26.64
N VAL A 204 -6.06 -0.91 25.77
CA VAL A 204 -6.58 -1.63 24.59
C VAL A 204 -7.44 -2.81 25.00
N SER A 205 -7.02 -3.59 26.00
CA SER A 205 -7.83 -4.72 26.52
C SER A 205 -9.20 -4.28 27.03
N LYS A 206 -9.26 -3.13 27.70
CA LYS A 206 -10.52 -2.54 28.21
C LYS A 206 -11.49 -2.16 27.09
N LEU A 207 -10.98 -1.67 25.94
CA LEU A 207 -11.80 -1.11 24.85
C LEU A 207 -12.10 -2.13 23.74
N PHE A 208 -11.26 -3.13 23.57
CA PHE A 208 -11.38 -4.13 22.49
C PHE A 208 -11.62 -5.54 23.00
N GLY A 209 -11.34 -5.85 24.27
CA GLY A 209 -11.34 -7.21 24.81
C GLY A 209 -12.73 -7.86 24.93
N ASP A 210 -13.79 -7.07 25.08
CA ASP A 210 -15.18 -7.52 25.12
C ASP A 210 -15.83 -7.67 23.74
N TRP A 211 -15.12 -7.34 22.67
CA TRP A 211 -15.61 -7.48 21.31
C TRP A 211 -15.69 -8.96 20.93
N ALA A 212 -16.92 -9.48 20.78
CA ALA A 212 -17.12 -10.87 20.45
C ALA A 212 -16.72 -11.17 18.99
N PRO A 213 -15.89 -12.18 18.75
CA PRO A 213 -15.57 -12.62 17.39
C PRO A 213 -16.80 -13.24 16.71
N SER A 214 -16.85 -13.19 15.40
CA SER A 214 -17.88 -13.83 14.60
C SER A 214 -17.90 -15.35 14.82
N ALA A 215 -19.05 -15.98 14.67
CA ALA A 215 -19.18 -17.42 14.89
C ALA A 215 -18.22 -18.20 13.95
N GLY A 216 -17.35 -19.00 14.55
CA GLY A 216 -16.38 -19.84 13.83
C GLY A 216 -15.02 -19.17 13.54
N THR A 217 -14.81 -17.90 13.89
CA THR A 217 -13.52 -17.20 13.69
C THR A 217 -12.64 -17.16 14.93
N ALA A 218 -13.17 -17.53 16.10
CA ALA A 218 -12.45 -17.47 17.37
C ALA A 218 -11.07 -18.15 17.27
N GLY A 219 -10.00 -17.39 17.55
CA GLY A 219 -8.62 -17.87 17.54
C GLY A 219 -7.98 -18.09 16.16
N VAL A 220 -8.68 -17.80 15.08
CA VAL A 220 -8.16 -17.97 13.70
C VAL A 220 -8.01 -16.61 13.05
N LYS A 221 -6.77 -16.18 12.78
CA LYS A 221 -6.54 -14.98 11.96
C LYS A 221 -7.06 -15.22 10.54
N PRO A 222 -7.78 -14.24 9.94
CA PRO A 222 -8.25 -14.37 8.57
C PRO A 222 -7.07 -14.57 7.62
N GLY A 223 -7.03 -15.70 6.94
CA GLY A 223 -6.10 -15.92 5.84
C GLY A 223 -6.59 -15.19 4.59
N VAL A 224 -5.75 -14.35 4.00
CA VAL A 224 -6.05 -13.74 2.70
C VAL A 224 -5.54 -14.69 1.62
N ALA A 225 -6.44 -15.56 1.11
CA ALA A 225 -6.12 -16.40 -0.03
C ALA A 225 -6.28 -15.60 -1.33
N VAL A 226 -5.17 -15.40 -2.03
CA VAL A 226 -5.14 -14.77 -3.36
C VAL A 226 -4.70 -15.82 -4.36
N PRO A 227 -5.46 -16.07 -5.44
CA PRO A 227 -5.05 -17.00 -6.49
C PRO A 227 -3.74 -16.55 -7.13
N ASP A 228 -3.07 -17.45 -7.84
CA ASP A 228 -1.91 -17.07 -8.64
C ASP A 228 -2.33 -16.27 -9.87
N ALA A 229 -1.59 -15.20 -10.15
CA ALA A 229 -1.78 -14.43 -11.36
C ALA A 229 -1.08 -15.12 -12.54
N SER A 230 -1.78 -15.20 -13.68
CA SER A 230 -1.18 -15.71 -14.90
C SER A 230 -0.27 -14.65 -15.53
N ALA A 231 1.02 -14.96 -15.67
CA ALA A 231 1.93 -14.07 -16.35
C ALA A 231 1.56 -13.97 -17.86
N PRO A 232 1.64 -12.78 -18.47
CA PRO A 232 1.44 -12.60 -19.91
C PRO A 232 2.38 -13.51 -20.72
N VAL A 233 1.85 -14.13 -21.75
CA VAL A 233 2.64 -15.02 -22.64
C VAL A 233 3.39 -14.26 -23.73
N GLN A 234 2.97 -13.01 -24.00
CA GLN A 234 3.58 -12.12 -25.00
C GLN A 234 3.45 -10.67 -24.58
N ARG A 235 4.29 -9.83 -25.16
CA ARG A 235 4.25 -8.38 -24.98
C ARG A 235 2.93 -7.80 -25.48
N ARG A 236 2.40 -6.82 -24.73
CA ARG A 236 1.22 -6.05 -25.13
C ARG A 236 1.49 -4.57 -24.90
N LEU A 237 1.12 -3.76 -25.90
CA LEU A 237 1.13 -2.30 -25.82
C LEU A 237 -0.33 -1.82 -25.78
N VAL A 238 -0.66 -1.03 -24.76
CA VAL A 238 -1.98 -0.43 -24.56
C VAL A 238 -1.84 1.08 -24.62
N SER A 239 -2.63 1.74 -25.47
CA SER A 239 -2.67 3.19 -25.57
C SER A 239 -3.98 3.75 -25.02
N VAL A 240 -3.88 4.80 -24.22
CA VAL A 240 -5.00 5.60 -23.71
C VAL A 240 -4.79 7.05 -24.20
N PRO A 241 -5.30 7.41 -25.39
CA PRO A 241 -5.11 8.73 -25.95
C PRO A 241 -5.77 9.82 -25.09
N MET A 242 -4.99 10.80 -24.64
CA MET A 242 -5.44 11.97 -23.88
C MET A 242 -4.85 13.23 -24.53
N MET A 243 -5.39 13.59 -25.70
CA MET A 243 -4.80 14.57 -26.61
C MET A 243 -4.78 16.02 -26.10
N ASN A 244 -5.53 16.29 -25.02
CA ASN A 244 -5.58 17.60 -24.31
C ASN A 244 -4.48 17.77 -23.26
N LYS A 245 -3.58 16.78 -23.09
CA LYS A 245 -2.49 16.82 -22.11
C LYS A 245 -1.17 17.23 -22.75
N SER A 246 -0.24 17.71 -21.94
CA SER A 246 1.10 18.12 -22.40
C SER A 246 2.16 17.02 -22.21
N GLN A 247 1.88 16.05 -21.32
CA GLN A 247 2.77 14.96 -20.94
C GLN A 247 2.09 13.61 -21.21
N ALA A 248 2.88 12.63 -21.57
CA ALA A 248 2.50 11.23 -21.60
C ALA A 248 3.18 10.48 -20.44
N ASP A 249 2.45 9.51 -19.90
CA ASP A 249 2.95 8.61 -18.86
C ASP A 249 3.02 7.19 -19.39
N VAL A 250 4.15 6.53 -19.12
CA VAL A 250 4.41 5.14 -19.48
C VAL A 250 4.40 4.30 -18.21
N ALA A 251 3.61 3.23 -18.21
CA ALA A 251 3.66 2.16 -17.22
C ALA A 251 4.08 0.86 -17.93
N TYR A 252 5.17 0.27 -17.49
CA TYR A 252 5.80 -0.90 -18.09
C TYR A 252 6.06 -1.94 -16.99
N GLY A 253 5.77 -3.22 -17.22
CA GLY A 253 6.12 -4.19 -16.16
C GLY A 253 5.55 -5.58 -16.34
N PHE A 254 5.54 -6.30 -15.21
CA PHE A 254 5.35 -7.75 -15.11
C PHE A 254 4.50 -8.11 -13.90
N VAL A 255 3.95 -9.32 -13.88
CA VAL A 255 3.45 -9.93 -12.63
C VAL A 255 4.67 -10.17 -11.74
N GLY A 256 4.67 -9.57 -10.55
CA GLY A 256 5.76 -9.69 -9.59
C GLY A 256 5.65 -10.92 -8.70
N ILE A 257 5.98 -10.75 -7.42
CA ILE A 257 6.03 -11.83 -6.43
C ILE A 257 5.11 -11.54 -5.24
N ARG A 258 4.87 -12.55 -4.41
CA ARG A 258 4.24 -12.39 -3.09
C ARG A 258 5.25 -11.85 -2.08
N ARG A 259 4.76 -11.21 -1.01
CA ARG A 259 5.63 -10.79 0.10
C ARG A 259 6.29 -11.96 0.82
N SER A 260 5.63 -13.12 0.81
CA SER A 260 6.14 -14.37 1.39
C SER A 260 7.14 -15.13 0.50
N ASP A 261 7.46 -14.63 -0.69
CA ASP A 261 8.42 -15.25 -1.59
C ASP A 261 9.81 -15.26 -0.96
N PRO A 262 10.53 -16.39 -0.96
CA PRO A 262 11.87 -16.48 -0.37
C PRO A 262 12.88 -15.52 -1.02
N ASP A 263 12.68 -15.15 -2.29
CA ASP A 263 13.55 -14.23 -3.02
C ASP A 263 13.15 -12.75 -2.83
N TYR A 264 12.19 -12.44 -1.93
CA TYR A 264 11.71 -11.07 -1.74
C TYR A 264 12.83 -10.06 -1.49
N THR A 265 13.83 -10.40 -0.64
CA THR A 265 14.93 -9.49 -0.34
C THR A 265 15.84 -9.30 -1.57
N ALA A 266 16.10 -10.36 -2.33
CA ALA A 266 16.89 -10.26 -3.57
C ALA A 266 16.16 -9.41 -4.63
N MET A 267 14.84 -9.61 -4.79
CA MET A 267 13.99 -8.79 -5.67
C MET A 267 13.94 -7.32 -5.23
N SER A 268 13.94 -7.07 -3.92
CA SER A 268 13.95 -5.70 -3.38
C SER A 268 15.27 -4.99 -3.65
N VAL A 269 16.41 -5.67 -3.49
CA VAL A 269 17.74 -5.11 -3.81
C VAL A 269 17.86 -4.90 -5.32
N MET A 270 17.46 -5.88 -6.13
CA MET A 270 17.39 -5.76 -7.59
C MET A 270 16.56 -4.53 -8.02
N ASN A 271 15.34 -4.39 -7.48
CA ASN A 271 14.48 -3.25 -7.80
C ASN A 271 15.08 -1.92 -7.36
N ASN A 272 15.75 -1.86 -6.20
CA ASN A 272 16.41 -0.65 -5.73
C ASN A 272 17.56 -0.25 -6.68
N ALA A 273 18.42 -1.19 -7.06
CA ALA A 273 19.53 -0.96 -7.99
C ALA A 273 19.05 -0.60 -9.41
N LEU A 274 17.91 -1.17 -9.85
CA LEU A 274 17.36 -0.90 -11.17
C LEU A 274 16.76 0.52 -11.25
N GLY A 275 15.92 0.92 -10.27
CA GLY A 275 15.21 2.18 -10.45
C GLY A 275 14.43 2.71 -9.25
N GLN A 276 14.35 2.01 -8.10
CA GLN A 276 13.66 2.56 -6.93
C GLN A 276 14.47 3.67 -6.26
N TYR A 277 15.78 3.59 -6.36
CA TYR A 277 16.69 4.66 -5.94
C TYR A 277 16.66 5.79 -6.97
N ALA A 278 15.82 6.78 -6.75
CA ALA A 278 15.35 7.76 -7.72
C ALA A 278 16.43 8.53 -8.51
N ILE A 279 17.63 8.71 -7.97
CA ILE A 279 18.73 9.45 -8.63
C ILE A 279 19.89 8.51 -9.04
N GLY A 280 20.05 7.37 -8.38
CA GLY A 280 21.21 6.48 -8.54
C GLY A 280 20.91 5.14 -9.19
N GLY A 281 19.64 4.80 -9.48
CA GLY A 281 19.32 3.54 -10.17
C GLY A 281 19.58 3.64 -11.69
N ARG A 282 19.84 2.50 -12.32
CA ARG A 282 20.14 2.41 -13.77
C ARG A 282 19.17 3.20 -14.66
N LEU A 283 17.86 3.05 -14.39
CA LEU A 283 16.83 3.73 -15.18
C LEU A 283 16.93 5.25 -15.03
N GLY A 284 17.13 5.75 -13.81
CA GLY A 284 17.28 7.18 -13.53
C GLY A 284 18.51 7.76 -14.20
N ASP A 285 19.65 7.14 -13.99
CA ASP A 285 20.93 7.57 -14.56
C ASP A 285 20.89 7.61 -16.10
N ASN A 286 20.34 6.58 -16.73
CA ASN A 286 20.31 6.55 -18.21
C ASN A 286 19.20 7.43 -18.78
N ILE A 287 17.94 7.21 -18.42
CA ILE A 287 16.78 7.77 -19.14
C ILE A 287 16.57 9.24 -18.77
N ARG A 288 16.77 9.57 -17.48
CA ARG A 288 16.56 10.92 -16.97
C ARG A 288 17.83 11.76 -17.07
N GLU A 289 18.96 11.31 -16.49
CA GLU A 289 20.15 12.15 -16.35
C GLU A 289 20.95 12.24 -17.66
N ARG A 290 21.26 11.10 -18.29
CA ARG A 290 22.07 11.13 -19.52
C ARG A 290 21.28 11.49 -20.76
N GLN A 291 20.06 10.99 -20.92
CA GLN A 291 19.26 11.23 -22.13
C GLN A 291 18.30 12.42 -22.00
N GLY A 292 17.99 12.89 -20.79
CA GLY A 292 17.10 14.02 -20.55
C GLY A 292 15.67 13.83 -21.05
N MET A 293 15.21 12.56 -21.18
CA MET A 293 13.92 12.25 -21.81
C MET A 293 12.73 12.27 -20.85
N ALA A 294 12.98 12.03 -19.56
CA ALA A 294 11.92 11.85 -18.58
C ALA A 294 12.02 12.86 -17.43
N TYR A 295 10.88 13.40 -16.98
CA TYR A 295 10.79 14.16 -15.72
C TYR A 295 11.04 13.27 -14.53
N TYR A 296 10.51 12.05 -14.59
CA TYR A 296 10.78 11.01 -13.63
C TYR A 296 10.82 9.66 -14.34
N VAL A 297 11.62 8.77 -13.81
CA VAL A 297 11.59 7.34 -14.11
C VAL A 297 11.97 6.58 -12.86
N PHE A 298 11.20 5.56 -12.51
CA PHE A 298 11.47 4.71 -11.37
C PHE A 298 10.85 3.33 -11.55
N SER A 299 11.35 2.34 -10.79
CA SER A 299 10.73 1.02 -10.68
C SER A 299 10.16 0.79 -9.29
N SER A 300 9.15 -0.06 -9.19
CA SER A 300 8.54 -0.47 -7.93
C SER A 300 8.17 -1.95 -7.93
N LEU A 301 8.31 -2.58 -6.77
CA LEU A 301 7.87 -3.95 -6.49
C LEU A 301 6.75 -3.90 -5.44
N ASP A 302 5.52 -4.13 -5.85
CA ASP A 302 4.36 -4.19 -4.95
C ASP A 302 4.08 -5.64 -4.55
N ALA A 303 4.84 -6.15 -3.59
CA ALA A 303 4.69 -7.51 -3.09
C ALA A 303 3.74 -7.54 -1.89
N THR A 304 2.59 -8.21 -2.06
CA THR A 304 1.53 -8.29 -1.07
C THR A 304 1.18 -9.76 -0.73
N PHE A 305 -0.03 -10.05 -0.30
CA PHE A 305 -0.53 -11.43 -0.10
C PHE A 305 -0.54 -12.23 -1.42
N GLY A 306 -0.83 -11.58 -2.53
CA GLY A 306 -0.71 -12.15 -3.87
C GLY A 306 0.52 -11.62 -4.60
N GLN A 307 0.69 -12.08 -5.84
CA GLN A 307 1.70 -11.60 -6.77
C GLN A 307 1.29 -10.21 -7.26
N GLY A 308 1.74 -9.15 -6.57
CA GLY A 308 1.54 -7.77 -6.98
C GLY A 308 2.39 -7.41 -8.20
N PRO A 309 2.21 -6.22 -8.80
CA PRO A 309 2.95 -5.85 -9.98
C PRO A 309 4.41 -5.47 -9.66
N PHE A 310 5.30 -5.79 -10.56
CA PHE A 310 6.54 -5.06 -10.74
C PHE A 310 6.33 -4.06 -11.87
N SER A 311 6.57 -2.80 -11.62
CA SER A 311 6.33 -1.76 -12.61
C SER A 311 7.49 -0.76 -12.74
N ILE A 312 7.72 -0.29 -13.96
CA ILE A 312 8.56 0.86 -14.29
C ILE A 312 7.62 1.96 -14.76
N ARG A 313 7.76 3.16 -14.20
CA ARG A 313 6.95 4.31 -14.57
C ARG A 313 7.85 5.45 -15.04
N ALA A 314 7.41 6.14 -16.11
CA ALA A 314 8.13 7.29 -16.64
C ALA A 314 7.15 8.35 -17.13
N GLY A 315 7.37 9.61 -16.73
CA GLY A 315 6.65 10.78 -17.25
C GLY A 315 7.50 11.48 -18.30
N VAL A 316 6.98 11.59 -19.53
CA VAL A 316 7.76 12.03 -20.69
C VAL A 316 6.94 12.97 -21.61
N SER A 317 7.60 13.72 -22.50
CA SER A 317 6.90 14.37 -23.60
C SER A 317 6.41 13.32 -24.61
N ALA A 318 5.33 13.62 -25.34
CA ALA A 318 4.77 12.71 -26.35
C ALA A 318 5.82 12.26 -27.41
N ALA A 319 6.72 13.13 -27.80
CA ALA A 319 7.78 12.84 -28.76
C ALA A 319 8.83 11.83 -28.25
N ASN A 320 8.91 11.64 -26.90
CA ASN A 320 9.90 10.76 -26.28
C ASN A 320 9.35 9.40 -25.90
N VAL A 321 8.04 9.15 -26.04
CA VAL A 321 7.39 7.89 -25.60
C VAL A 321 8.09 6.66 -26.18
N GLU A 322 8.23 6.56 -27.49
CA GLU A 322 8.83 5.40 -28.16
C GLU A 322 10.30 5.21 -27.77
N LYS A 323 11.05 6.33 -27.72
CA LYS A 323 12.45 6.30 -27.28
C LYS A 323 12.61 5.85 -25.85
N THR A 324 11.72 6.27 -24.96
CA THR A 324 11.74 5.88 -23.55
C THR A 324 11.44 4.40 -23.41
N ILE A 325 10.43 3.88 -24.10
CA ILE A 325 10.12 2.45 -24.11
C ILE A 325 11.31 1.65 -24.63
N ALA A 326 11.91 2.06 -25.74
CA ALA A 326 13.11 1.41 -26.30
C ALA A 326 14.31 1.48 -25.34
N SER A 327 14.48 2.58 -24.60
CA SER A 327 15.54 2.72 -23.60
C SER A 327 15.32 1.81 -22.39
N ILE A 328 14.07 1.65 -21.93
CA ILE A 328 13.72 0.68 -20.88
C ILE A 328 14.06 -0.74 -21.38
N ASP A 329 13.62 -1.10 -22.58
CA ASP A 329 13.92 -2.42 -23.18
C ASP A 329 15.44 -2.68 -23.26
N ALA A 330 16.22 -1.69 -23.72
CA ALA A 330 17.66 -1.79 -23.83
C ALA A 330 18.34 -1.98 -22.46
N GLU A 331 17.90 -1.23 -21.44
CA GLU A 331 18.41 -1.38 -20.07
C GLU A 331 18.10 -2.75 -19.48
N LEU A 332 16.87 -3.23 -19.63
CA LEU A 332 16.48 -4.55 -19.14
C LEU A 332 17.25 -5.65 -19.88
N THR A 333 17.38 -5.56 -21.20
CA THR A 333 18.16 -6.51 -21.99
C THR A 333 19.63 -6.51 -21.57
N SER A 334 20.24 -5.32 -21.43
CA SER A 334 21.63 -5.18 -20.97
C SER A 334 21.83 -5.77 -19.56
N LEU A 335 20.87 -5.58 -18.67
CA LEU A 335 20.89 -6.15 -17.33
C LEU A 335 20.83 -7.68 -17.38
N LEU A 336 19.96 -8.25 -18.20
CA LEU A 336 19.81 -9.71 -18.33
C LEU A 336 21.06 -10.35 -18.93
N ASP A 337 21.74 -9.69 -19.86
CA ASP A 337 22.93 -10.19 -20.53
C ASP A 337 24.20 -10.05 -19.68
N LYS A 338 24.40 -8.88 -19.04
CA LYS A 338 25.64 -8.50 -18.37
C LYS A 338 25.58 -8.57 -16.84
N GLY A 339 24.36 -8.57 -16.27
CA GLY A 339 24.12 -8.44 -14.85
C GLY A 339 24.35 -7.02 -14.30
N PHE A 340 24.23 -6.89 -12.99
CA PHE A 340 24.65 -5.71 -12.25
C PHE A 340 26.17 -5.67 -12.08
N THR A 341 26.74 -4.52 -11.81
CA THR A 341 28.08 -4.38 -11.28
C THR A 341 28.06 -4.61 -9.76
N GLU A 342 29.20 -4.98 -9.16
CA GLU A 342 29.32 -5.04 -7.70
C GLU A 342 29.03 -3.69 -7.06
N GLN A 343 29.47 -2.59 -7.69
CA GLN A 343 29.26 -1.23 -7.22
C GLN A 343 27.76 -0.89 -7.13
N GLU A 344 26.96 -1.19 -8.15
CA GLU A 344 25.50 -0.93 -8.15
C GLU A 344 24.80 -1.63 -6.99
N ILE A 345 25.19 -2.88 -6.71
CA ILE A 345 24.62 -3.67 -5.61
C ILE A 345 25.06 -3.12 -4.26
N ASP A 346 26.33 -2.77 -4.10
CA ASP A 346 26.86 -2.23 -2.83
C ASP A 346 26.29 -0.85 -2.51
N GLU A 347 26.14 0.02 -3.50
CA GLU A 347 25.47 1.32 -3.36
C GLU A 347 23.99 1.13 -2.98
N SER A 348 23.28 0.22 -3.65
CA SER A 348 21.90 -0.11 -3.35
C SER A 348 21.74 -0.63 -1.91
N LYS A 349 22.55 -1.59 -1.48
CA LYS A 349 22.54 -2.12 -0.10
C LYS A 349 22.82 -1.00 0.92
N SER A 350 23.85 -0.19 0.66
CA SER A 350 24.22 0.93 1.55
C SER A 350 23.10 1.93 1.71
N TYR A 351 22.44 2.29 0.60
CA TYR A 351 21.27 3.17 0.63
C TYR A 351 20.10 2.56 1.40
N MET A 352 19.74 1.30 1.09
CA MET A 352 18.63 0.62 1.75
C MET A 352 18.85 0.52 3.25
N ILE A 353 20.02 0.08 3.70
CA ILE A 353 20.37 -0.03 5.11
C ILE A 353 20.41 1.36 5.78
N GLY A 354 21.07 2.32 5.13
CA GLY A 354 21.19 3.69 5.65
C GLY A 354 19.85 4.43 5.74
N SER A 355 18.84 4.03 4.95
CA SER A 355 17.50 4.64 4.99
C SER A 355 16.61 4.11 6.12
N ILE A 356 16.92 2.94 6.71
CA ILE A 356 16.10 2.34 7.78
C ILE A 356 15.89 3.27 8.97
N PRO A 357 16.91 3.91 9.55
CA PRO A 357 16.69 4.81 10.68
C PRO A 357 15.71 5.96 10.36
N ARG A 358 15.83 6.54 9.15
CA ARG A 358 14.91 7.59 8.69
C ARG A 358 13.47 7.08 8.51
N GLN A 359 13.30 5.85 8.04
CA GLN A 359 11.98 5.22 7.90
C GLN A 359 11.33 4.92 9.27
N LEU A 360 12.10 4.84 10.34
CA LEU A 360 11.66 4.59 11.71
C LEU A 360 11.80 5.83 12.62
N GLU A 361 11.80 7.03 12.04
CA GLU A 361 12.02 8.28 12.78
C GLU A 361 10.80 8.72 13.59
N THR A 362 9.59 8.52 13.04
CA THR A 362 8.35 8.98 13.67
C THR A 362 7.56 7.82 14.29
N ASN A 363 6.78 8.11 15.34
CA ASN A 363 5.90 7.13 15.98
C ASN A 363 4.93 6.49 14.97
N ALA A 364 4.36 7.30 14.06
CA ALA A 364 3.46 6.81 13.01
C ALA A 364 4.18 5.87 12.03
N ALA A 365 5.41 6.19 11.65
CA ALA A 365 6.21 5.34 10.75
C ALA A 365 6.60 4.01 11.43
N ILE A 366 6.97 4.03 12.71
CA ILE A 366 7.20 2.82 13.51
C ILE A 366 5.93 1.98 13.58
N ALA A 367 4.76 2.60 13.85
CA ALA A 367 3.49 1.89 13.89
C ALA A 367 3.15 1.21 12.55
N ALA A 368 3.34 1.90 11.42
CA ALA A 368 3.14 1.34 10.08
C ALA A 368 4.11 0.19 9.78
N PHE A 369 5.37 0.32 10.18
CA PHE A 369 6.35 -0.76 10.07
C PHE A 369 5.94 -2.00 10.88
N LEU A 370 5.53 -1.82 12.14
CA LEU A 370 5.07 -2.90 13.01
C LEU A 370 3.79 -3.57 12.48
N LEU A 371 2.88 -2.79 11.85
CA LEU A 371 1.72 -3.36 11.16
C LEU A 371 2.15 -4.25 10.00
N THR A 372 3.13 -3.82 9.21
CA THR A 372 3.70 -4.64 8.12
C THR A 372 4.35 -5.91 8.65
N VAL A 373 5.13 -5.80 9.72
CA VAL A 373 5.78 -6.94 10.39
C VAL A 373 4.75 -7.96 10.87
N GLU A 374 3.69 -7.51 11.53
CA GLU A 374 2.60 -8.38 12.03
C GLU A 374 1.81 -9.00 10.88
N THR A 375 1.46 -8.20 9.87
CA THR A 375 0.68 -8.63 8.70
C THR A 375 1.32 -9.78 7.95
N PHE A 376 2.63 -9.71 7.76
CA PHE A 376 3.36 -10.72 7.00
C PHE A 376 4.12 -11.73 7.88
N GLY A 377 3.92 -11.71 9.20
CA GLY A 377 4.55 -12.65 10.12
C GLY A 377 6.07 -12.60 10.12
N LEU A 378 6.67 -11.41 10.00
CA LEU A 378 8.11 -11.25 9.83
C LEU A 378 8.91 -11.42 11.13
N GLY A 379 8.23 -11.44 12.30
CA GLY A 379 8.84 -11.48 13.63
C GLY A 379 9.15 -10.09 14.18
N MET A 380 8.94 -9.91 15.49
CA MET A 380 9.10 -8.58 16.15
C MET A 380 10.56 -8.09 16.22
N ASP A 381 11.49 -8.91 15.82
CA ASP A 381 12.93 -8.62 15.68
C ASP A 381 13.33 -8.25 14.24
N TYR A 382 12.35 -8.05 13.35
CA TYR A 382 12.61 -7.83 11.92
C TYR A 382 13.44 -6.56 11.65
N ASP A 383 13.25 -5.49 12.42
CA ASP A 383 14.06 -4.27 12.36
C ASP A 383 15.56 -4.54 12.58
N GLN A 384 15.88 -5.50 13.46
CA GLN A 384 17.26 -5.88 13.77
C GLN A 384 17.84 -6.80 12.70
N ARG A 385 17.05 -7.71 12.14
CA ARG A 385 17.48 -8.65 11.10
C ARG A 385 17.58 -8.05 9.72
N LEU A 386 16.73 -7.04 9.42
CA LEU A 386 16.61 -6.48 8.07
C LEU A 386 17.94 -5.97 7.49
N PRO A 387 18.80 -5.22 8.24
CA PRO A 387 20.10 -4.81 7.74
C PRO A 387 20.99 -5.99 7.33
N GLY A 388 20.98 -7.07 8.13
CA GLY A 388 21.74 -8.30 7.83
C GLY A 388 21.19 -9.04 6.61
N LEU A 389 19.86 -9.10 6.46
CA LEU A 389 19.22 -9.70 5.30
C LEU A 389 19.59 -8.97 3.99
N ILE A 390 19.56 -7.62 4.01
CA ILE A 390 19.99 -6.81 2.88
C ILE A 390 21.50 -6.97 2.63
N GLY A 391 22.31 -6.88 3.68
CA GLY A 391 23.78 -7.00 3.59
C GLY A 391 24.25 -8.34 3.01
N ALA A 392 23.49 -9.42 3.25
CA ALA A 392 23.79 -10.76 2.73
C ALA A 392 23.41 -10.96 1.24
N MET A 393 22.83 -9.95 0.58
CA MET A 393 22.53 -10.03 -0.84
C MET A 393 23.80 -9.83 -1.67
N THR A 394 24.01 -10.75 -2.61
CA THR A 394 25.14 -10.71 -3.56
C THR A 394 24.63 -10.28 -4.93
N ARG A 395 25.54 -9.85 -5.78
CA ARG A 395 25.25 -9.56 -7.19
C ARG A 395 24.57 -10.76 -7.87
N ASP A 396 25.10 -11.97 -7.68
CA ASP A 396 24.53 -13.18 -8.31
C ASP A 396 23.07 -13.43 -7.91
N LYS A 397 22.70 -13.14 -6.64
CA LYS A 397 21.31 -13.24 -6.18
C LYS A 397 20.43 -12.17 -6.81
N ALA A 398 20.92 -10.93 -6.94
CA ALA A 398 20.18 -9.85 -7.61
C ALA A 398 20.02 -10.13 -9.11
N ASP A 399 21.05 -10.65 -9.77
CA ASP A 399 21.01 -11.08 -11.17
C ASP A 399 20.04 -12.25 -11.40
N ALA A 400 20.03 -13.22 -10.49
CA ALA A 400 19.06 -14.32 -10.53
C ALA A 400 17.62 -13.82 -10.36
N ALA A 401 17.41 -12.86 -9.45
CA ALA A 401 16.12 -12.21 -9.27
C ALA A 401 15.67 -11.46 -10.54
N ALA A 402 16.59 -10.72 -11.19
CA ALA A 402 16.32 -10.05 -12.46
C ALA A 402 15.92 -11.04 -13.55
N ARG A 403 16.67 -12.12 -13.74
CA ARG A 403 16.36 -13.17 -14.75
C ARG A 403 15.04 -13.89 -14.48
N ARG A 404 14.65 -14.04 -13.21
CA ARG A 404 13.38 -14.67 -12.82
C ARG A 404 12.19 -13.78 -13.15
N LEU A 405 12.33 -12.46 -13.02
CA LEU A 405 11.22 -11.50 -13.06
C LEU A 405 11.09 -10.78 -14.40
N LEU A 406 12.23 -10.35 -14.97
CA LEU A 406 12.23 -9.44 -16.10
C LEU A 406 12.29 -10.22 -17.42
N ASP A 407 11.30 -9.98 -18.28
CA ASP A 407 11.27 -10.53 -19.64
C ASP A 407 10.63 -9.50 -20.59
N PRO A 408 11.42 -8.65 -21.25
CA PRO A 408 10.89 -7.62 -22.18
C PRO A 408 9.95 -8.16 -23.24
N ALA A 409 10.10 -9.45 -23.65
CA ALA A 409 9.22 -10.08 -24.62
C ALA A 409 7.81 -10.38 -24.08
N ARG A 410 7.61 -10.31 -22.77
CA ARG A 410 6.33 -10.53 -22.10
C ARG A 410 5.81 -9.31 -21.35
N ALA A 411 6.50 -8.18 -21.47
CA ALA A 411 6.12 -6.95 -20.78
C ALA A 411 4.73 -6.47 -21.19
N ILE A 412 3.97 -6.01 -20.21
CA ILE A 412 2.81 -5.16 -20.45
C ILE A 412 3.30 -3.70 -20.42
N VAL A 413 2.97 -2.97 -21.47
CA VAL A 413 3.29 -1.55 -21.60
C VAL A 413 2.00 -0.79 -21.79
N ALA A 414 1.72 0.19 -20.96
CA ALA A 414 0.59 1.10 -21.12
C ALA A 414 1.08 2.53 -21.22
N VAL A 415 0.51 3.29 -22.13
CA VAL A 415 0.83 4.70 -22.34
C VAL A 415 -0.46 5.50 -22.28
N ALA A 416 -0.53 6.51 -21.44
CA ALA A 416 -1.60 7.47 -21.43
C ALA A 416 -1.06 8.89 -21.69
N GLY A 417 -1.76 9.68 -22.51
CA GLY A 417 -1.33 11.02 -22.85
C GLY A 417 -1.56 11.37 -24.33
N PRO A 418 -0.94 12.46 -24.83
CA PRO A 418 -1.09 12.93 -26.20
C PRO A 418 -0.24 12.09 -27.17
N TRP A 419 -0.46 10.79 -27.17
CA TRP A 419 0.27 9.82 -27.99
C TRP A 419 -0.67 8.74 -28.52
N ASN A 420 -0.51 8.36 -29.77
CA ASN A 420 -1.21 7.26 -30.39
C ASN A 420 -0.24 6.11 -30.65
N ALA A 421 -0.63 4.89 -30.32
CA ALA A 421 0.16 3.73 -30.70
C ALA A 421 0.35 3.67 -32.22
N PRO A 422 1.55 3.33 -32.73
CA PRO A 422 1.73 3.03 -34.12
C PRO A 422 0.78 1.87 -34.53
N ALA A 423 0.30 1.92 -35.77
CA ALA A 423 -0.50 0.84 -36.31
C ALA A 423 0.26 -0.50 -36.18
N PRO A 424 -0.41 -1.59 -35.81
CA PRO A 424 0.24 -2.90 -35.79
C PRO A 424 0.82 -3.21 -37.18
N ALA A 425 2.10 -3.59 -37.19
CA ALA A 425 2.82 -3.94 -38.41
C ALA A 425 2.29 -5.25 -39.02
#